data_3618584131c1aba0f9dfce3a8908e325
#
_entry.id   3618584131c1aba0f9dfce3a8908e325
#
_cell.length_a   1.000
_cell.length_b   1.000
_cell.length_c   1.000
_cell.angle_alpha   90.00
_cell.angle_beta   90.00
_cell.angle_gamma   90.00
#
_symmetry.space_group_name_H-M   'P 1'
#
loop_
_entity.id
_entity.type
_entity.pdbx_description
1 polymer ?
#
loop_
_entity_poly.entity_id
_entity_poly.type
_entity_poly.pdbx_seq_one_letter_code
_entity_poly.pdbx_strand_id
1 'polypeptide(L)'
;MKTGKEKIKDTVKTIPNKPGVYRMLDRNKEIIYVGKDKNLFKRVKSYSSKSINNKRIEKMVNLIHEVEFTTTDSEENALLLEVNLIKLHKPKYNILMRDDKSFPYIFISNDHDFPRLEKHRGARKKPGHYYGPFPNAGAINRTIKTLQKAFLLRTCSDKEVEAGNKPCFNYHLKRCSGPCAGKITKDEYRKLVNDVKKVFKGDAKHIKSKFAEKMQLASKNKQYEEAAYYRDRIKSLSNLTNSFSINPKNLIDADVFSIFKNEKYACIQVFFFRSRKNLGNKPFFINNIKGLNELEIMESFIPQFYSNRPSPKLILTSHRIKQKEIIQNLLTSQNKIKIEIQTPLRGEKKEIIDHAIENSKDALKKYTKDILSKKINLKNLQKTLQLDSIPERIEVFDNSHTQGSFSTGAMIVSGAEGFMKNQYRKYNIKEAKTNDDFGMMYEVLFRRFLRLKNKSNNDEGFPDLIIIDGGKGQLSMAKKAMEKANISKIEIISISKGENRNDGNEIIHTLNKESIVLRKSDPSLFYLQRLRDEAHRFAIGTHRQKRNKSIHFNPLDEIPGIGSKRKKDLLNAFGSAKSVSKAKIKELSEVDGISKNLAQNIYNWFNELN
;
A
#
# COMPACT_ATOMS: atom_id res chain seq x y z
N MET A 1 -27.10 -30.75 -22.85
CA MET A 1 -27.00 -29.60 -21.90
C MET A 1 -27.35 -28.32 -22.66
N LYS A 2 -28.21 -27.46 -22.08
CA LYS A 2 -28.54 -26.16 -22.71
C LYS A 2 -27.28 -25.30 -22.82
N THR A 3 -27.11 -24.66 -23.96
CA THR A 3 -26.02 -23.69 -24.22
C THR A 3 -26.22 -22.42 -23.39
N GLY A 4 -25.16 -21.64 -23.14
CA GLY A 4 -25.30 -20.36 -22.44
C GLY A 4 -26.29 -19.40 -23.08
N LYS A 5 -26.41 -19.42 -24.41
CA LYS A 5 -27.44 -18.64 -25.17
C LYS A 5 -28.86 -19.09 -24.85
N GLU A 6 -29.10 -20.39 -24.73
CA GLU A 6 -30.43 -20.93 -24.38
C GLU A 6 -30.82 -20.58 -22.96
N LYS A 7 -29.89 -20.63 -22.02
CA LYS A 7 -30.10 -20.22 -20.65
C LYS A 7 -30.43 -18.73 -20.50
N ILE A 8 -29.75 -17.88 -21.26
CA ILE A 8 -30.07 -16.45 -21.34
C ILE A 8 -31.50 -16.25 -21.88
N LYS A 9 -31.90 -16.99 -22.92
CA LYS A 9 -33.26 -16.89 -23.49
C LYS A 9 -34.33 -17.29 -22.46
N ASP A 10 -34.08 -18.31 -21.65
CA ASP A 10 -35.02 -18.73 -20.60
C ASP A 10 -35.13 -17.66 -19.51
N THR A 11 -34.00 -17.10 -19.03
CA THR A 11 -34.01 -16.04 -18.00
C THR A 11 -34.65 -14.75 -18.51
N VAL A 12 -34.45 -14.39 -19.77
CA VAL A 12 -35.06 -13.20 -20.40
C VAL A 12 -36.58 -13.17 -20.27
N LYS A 13 -37.25 -14.33 -20.23
CA LYS A 13 -38.71 -14.40 -20.04
C LYS A 13 -39.21 -13.82 -18.73
N THR A 14 -38.37 -13.80 -17.71
CA THR A 14 -38.68 -13.34 -16.34
C THR A 14 -38.12 -11.96 -16.00
N ILE A 15 -37.27 -11.41 -16.86
CA ILE A 15 -36.59 -10.11 -16.59
C ILE A 15 -37.55 -8.94 -16.92
N PRO A 16 -37.77 -8.02 -15.97
CA PRO A 16 -38.60 -6.84 -16.19
C PRO A 16 -37.89 -5.75 -16.99
N ASN A 17 -38.67 -4.88 -17.64
CA ASN A 17 -38.20 -3.68 -18.35
C ASN A 17 -37.89 -2.54 -17.36
N LYS A 18 -37.03 -2.80 -16.37
CA LYS A 18 -36.65 -1.84 -15.32
C LYS A 18 -35.12 -1.67 -15.25
N PRO A 19 -34.63 -0.56 -14.68
CA PRO A 19 -33.22 -0.42 -14.38
C PRO A 19 -32.75 -1.48 -13.37
N GLY A 20 -31.48 -1.91 -13.48
CA GLY A 20 -30.94 -2.85 -12.52
C GLY A 20 -29.60 -3.42 -12.94
N VAL A 21 -29.17 -4.44 -12.21
CA VAL A 21 -27.92 -5.15 -12.38
C VAL A 21 -28.19 -6.63 -12.63
N TYR A 22 -27.45 -7.21 -13.56
CA TYR A 22 -27.45 -8.65 -13.82
C TYR A 22 -26.07 -9.25 -13.55
N ARG A 23 -26.06 -10.50 -13.10
CA ARG A 23 -24.88 -11.30 -12.79
C ARG A 23 -24.91 -12.55 -13.65
N MET A 24 -23.80 -12.85 -14.31
CA MET A 24 -23.63 -14.07 -15.08
C MET A 24 -22.73 -15.02 -14.31
N LEU A 25 -23.21 -16.22 -14.05
CA LEU A 25 -22.52 -17.24 -13.25
C LEU A 25 -22.11 -18.42 -14.14
N ASP A 26 -20.99 -19.03 -13.81
CA ASP A 26 -20.52 -20.26 -14.44
C ASP A 26 -21.09 -21.52 -13.77
N ARG A 27 -20.59 -22.70 -14.18
CA ARG A 27 -21.04 -24.01 -13.63
C ARG A 27 -20.74 -24.20 -12.14
N ASN A 28 -19.73 -23.49 -11.64
CA ASN A 28 -19.30 -23.53 -10.23
C ASN A 28 -20.06 -22.50 -9.37
N LYS A 29 -21.07 -21.82 -9.95
CA LYS A 29 -21.78 -20.69 -9.33
C LYS A 29 -20.87 -19.49 -9.02
N GLU A 30 -19.73 -19.35 -9.72
CA GLU A 30 -18.89 -18.18 -9.63
C GLU A 30 -19.39 -17.07 -10.54
N ILE A 31 -19.43 -15.84 -10.04
CA ILE A 31 -19.84 -14.67 -10.84
C ILE A 31 -18.69 -14.32 -11.78
N ILE A 32 -18.93 -14.54 -13.09
CA ILE A 32 -17.93 -14.28 -14.14
C ILE A 32 -18.09 -12.88 -14.77
N TYR A 33 -19.28 -12.28 -14.67
CA TYR A 33 -19.57 -10.94 -15.17
C TYR A 33 -20.71 -10.28 -14.41
N VAL A 34 -20.59 -8.98 -14.18
CA VAL A 34 -21.63 -8.10 -13.64
C VAL A 34 -21.85 -6.96 -14.62
N GLY A 35 -23.10 -6.64 -14.92
CA GLY A 35 -23.43 -5.51 -15.78
C GLY A 35 -24.72 -4.83 -15.36
N LYS A 36 -24.85 -3.54 -15.67
CA LYS A 36 -26.05 -2.74 -15.42
C LYS A 36 -26.72 -2.32 -16.73
N ASP A 37 -27.96 -2.03 -16.69
CA ASP A 37 -28.66 -1.31 -17.77
C ASP A 37 -29.89 -0.60 -17.21
N LYS A 38 -30.38 0.43 -17.93
CA LYS A 38 -31.66 1.08 -17.69
C LYS A 38 -32.84 0.18 -18.06
N ASN A 39 -32.61 -0.82 -18.90
CA ASN A 39 -33.59 -1.82 -19.31
C ASN A 39 -32.93 -3.20 -19.36
N LEU A 40 -33.03 -3.92 -18.25
CA LEU A 40 -32.42 -5.23 -18.07
C LEU A 40 -32.84 -6.22 -19.17
N PHE A 41 -34.14 -6.23 -19.54
CA PHE A 41 -34.65 -7.13 -20.55
C PHE A 41 -33.91 -6.93 -21.88
N LYS A 42 -33.86 -5.69 -22.40
CA LYS A 42 -33.22 -5.40 -23.70
C LYS A 42 -31.73 -5.76 -23.65
N ARG A 43 -31.06 -5.44 -22.56
CA ARG A 43 -29.63 -5.68 -22.39
C ARG A 43 -29.28 -7.15 -22.31
N VAL A 44 -29.95 -7.92 -21.46
CA VAL A 44 -29.68 -9.36 -21.32
C VAL A 44 -30.07 -10.11 -22.60
N LYS A 45 -31.19 -9.75 -23.24
CA LYS A 45 -31.59 -10.30 -24.53
C LYS A 45 -30.52 -10.10 -25.62
N SER A 46 -29.79 -8.99 -25.62
CA SER A 46 -28.73 -8.72 -26.61
C SER A 46 -27.62 -9.77 -26.62
N TYR A 47 -27.35 -10.43 -25.53
CA TYR A 47 -26.35 -11.51 -25.42
C TYR A 47 -26.82 -12.85 -26.04
N SER A 48 -28.13 -13.00 -26.32
CA SER A 48 -28.67 -14.18 -26.98
C SER A 48 -28.75 -14.06 -28.51
N SER A 49 -28.36 -12.91 -29.07
CA SER A 49 -28.39 -12.68 -30.53
C SER A 49 -27.42 -13.61 -31.28
N LYS A 50 -27.76 -13.91 -32.55
CA LYS A 50 -26.95 -14.83 -33.39
C LYS A 50 -25.57 -14.28 -33.73
N SER A 51 -25.41 -12.95 -33.87
CA SER A 51 -24.15 -12.29 -34.23
C SER A 51 -23.57 -11.54 -33.02
N ILE A 52 -22.64 -12.18 -32.29
CA ILE A 52 -21.83 -11.51 -31.30
C ILE A 52 -20.49 -11.19 -31.95
N ASN A 53 -20.30 -9.96 -32.40
CA ASN A 53 -19.07 -9.51 -33.08
C ASN A 53 -17.84 -9.43 -32.19
N ASN A 54 -17.96 -9.76 -30.89
CA ASN A 54 -16.88 -9.67 -29.95
C ASN A 54 -16.55 -11.06 -29.36
N LYS A 55 -15.39 -11.63 -29.75
CA LYS A 55 -14.90 -12.95 -29.30
C LYS A 55 -14.82 -13.09 -27.78
N ARG A 56 -14.63 -11.98 -27.03
CA ARG A 56 -14.61 -12.00 -25.56
C ARG A 56 -16.00 -12.24 -24.99
N ILE A 57 -16.98 -11.53 -25.52
CA ILE A 57 -18.39 -11.69 -25.12
C ILE A 57 -18.88 -13.09 -25.53
N GLU A 58 -18.50 -13.59 -26.71
CA GLU A 58 -18.82 -14.94 -27.12
C GLU A 58 -18.29 -16.00 -26.18
N LYS A 59 -16.99 -15.90 -25.77
CA LYS A 59 -16.39 -16.81 -24.77
C LYS A 59 -17.10 -16.70 -23.42
N MET A 60 -17.44 -15.51 -22.99
CA MET A 60 -18.19 -15.29 -21.75
C MET A 60 -19.55 -15.98 -21.81
N VAL A 61 -20.31 -15.75 -22.88
CA VAL A 61 -21.64 -16.33 -23.07
C VAL A 61 -21.61 -17.87 -23.09
N ASN A 62 -20.58 -18.47 -23.66
CA ASN A 62 -20.41 -19.94 -23.66
C ASN A 62 -20.14 -20.53 -22.27
N LEU A 63 -19.63 -19.73 -21.34
CA LEU A 63 -19.37 -20.16 -19.95
C LEU A 63 -20.58 -19.97 -19.03
N ILE A 64 -21.60 -19.23 -19.46
CA ILE A 64 -22.78 -18.92 -18.63
C ILE A 64 -23.55 -20.20 -18.30
N HIS A 65 -23.77 -20.43 -17.03
CA HIS A 65 -24.63 -21.47 -16.51
C HIS A 65 -25.94 -20.91 -15.96
N GLU A 66 -25.89 -19.73 -15.37
CA GLU A 66 -27.03 -19.07 -14.74
C GLU A 66 -26.92 -17.54 -14.90
N VAL A 67 -28.08 -16.87 -14.94
CA VAL A 67 -28.15 -15.40 -14.96
C VAL A 67 -29.09 -14.96 -13.86
N GLU A 68 -28.58 -14.20 -12.92
CA GLU A 68 -29.34 -13.56 -11.86
C GLU A 68 -29.49 -12.07 -12.15
N PHE A 69 -30.57 -11.46 -11.65
CA PHE A 69 -30.76 -10.03 -11.77
C PHE A 69 -31.34 -9.40 -10.50
N THR A 70 -31.09 -8.12 -10.33
CA THR A 70 -31.64 -7.30 -9.24
C THR A 70 -32.12 -5.98 -9.84
N THR A 71 -33.39 -5.66 -9.68
CA THR A 71 -33.95 -4.37 -10.12
C THR A 71 -33.60 -3.27 -9.14
N THR A 72 -33.51 -2.04 -9.65
CA THR A 72 -33.25 -0.83 -8.86
C THR A 72 -34.24 0.26 -9.25
N ASP A 73 -34.39 1.26 -8.36
CA ASP A 73 -35.34 2.36 -8.58
C ASP A 73 -34.82 3.37 -9.60
N SER A 74 -33.49 3.43 -9.81
CA SER A 74 -32.85 4.35 -10.75
C SER A 74 -31.61 3.75 -11.41
N GLU A 75 -31.18 4.38 -12.49
CA GLU A 75 -29.96 4.00 -13.21
C GLU A 75 -28.69 4.29 -12.42
N GLU A 76 -28.70 5.34 -11.59
CA GLU A 76 -27.62 5.67 -10.66
C GLU A 76 -27.48 4.59 -9.58
N ASN A 77 -28.60 4.10 -9.03
CA ASN A 77 -28.58 3.01 -8.06
C ASN A 77 -28.09 1.70 -8.71
N ALA A 78 -28.45 1.45 -9.98
CA ALA A 78 -27.91 0.33 -10.74
C ALA A 78 -26.37 0.44 -10.91
N LEU A 79 -25.87 1.62 -11.26
CA LEU A 79 -24.43 1.86 -11.39
C LEU A 79 -23.69 1.66 -10.06
N LEU A 80 -24.25 2.17 -8.97
CA LEU A 80 -23.67 1.99 -7.62
C LEU A 80 -23.61 0.51 -7.22
N LEU A 81 -24.69 -0.23 -7.45
CA LEU A 81 -24.77 -1.66 -7.17
C LEU A 81 -23.78 -2.46 -8.02
N GLU A 82 -23.67 -2.17 -9.33
CA GLU A 82 -22.70 -2.77 -10.23
C GLU A 82 -21.28 -2.59 -9.72
N VAL A 83 -20.87 -1.35 -9.37
CA VAL A 83 -19.53 -1.04 -8.84
C VAL A 83 -19.24 -1.82 -7.57
N ASN A 84 -20.21 -1.93 -6.65
CA ASN A 84 -20.06 -2.66 -5.40
C ASN A 84 -19.90 -4.18 -5.64
N LEU A 85 -20.69 -4.75 -6.54
CA LEU A 85 -20.63 -6.17 -6.89
C LEU A 85 -19.32 -6.51 -7.63
N ILE A 86 -18.87 -5.67 -8.55
CA ILE A 86 -17.58 -5.83 -9.23
C ILE A 86 -16.43 -5.82 -8.21
N LYS A 87 -16.49 -4.92 -7.24
CA LYS A 87 -15.47 -4.81 -6.19
C LYS A 87 -15.47 -6.03 -5.26
N LEU A 88 -16.64 -6.52 -4.88
CA LEU A 88 -16.82 -7.66 -3.98
C LEU A 88 -16.36 -8.96 -4.65
N HIS A 89 -16.88 -9.25 -5.85
CA HIS A 89 -16.70 -10.54 -6.53
C HIS A 89 -15.53 -10.59 -7.50
N LYS A 90 -15.02 -9.43 -7.93
CA LYS A 90 -13.90 -9.31 -8.90
C LYS A 90 -14.06 -10.19 -10.15
N PRO A 91 -15.18 -10.10 -10.87
CA PRO A 91 -15.51 -11.02 -11.94
C PRO A 91 -14.48 -11.00 -13.07
N LYS A 92 -14.17 -12.17 -13.62
CA LYS A 92 -13.13 -12.36 -14.65
C LYS A 92 -13.34 -11.51 -15.90
N TYR A 93 -14.59 -11.25 -16.27
CA TYR A 93 -14.96 -10.52 -17.50
C TYR A 93 -15.29 -9.04 -17.25
N ASN A 94 -15.15 -8.52 -16.05
CA ASN A 94 -15.25 -7.07 -15.80
C ASN A 94 -13.88 -6.38 -15.86
N ILE A 95 -13.92 -5.08 -16.06
CA ILE A 95 -12.77 -4.21 -15.87
C ILE A 95 -12.57 -4.06 -14.36
N LEU A 96 -11.40 -4.41 -13.86
CA LEU A 96 -11.09 -4.35 -12.43
C LEU A 96 -10.03 -3.30 -12.15
N MET A 97 -10.33 -2.41 -11.22
CA MET A 97 -9.33 -1.51 -10.65
C MET A 97 -8.55 -2.25 -9.55
N ARG A 98 -7.38 -2.79 -9.89
CA ARG A 98 -6.56 -3.61 -8.97
C ARG A 98 -5.98 -2.84 -7.78
N ASP A 99 -5.69 -1.55 -7.92
CA ASP A 99 -5.14 -0.69 -6.86
C ASP A 99 -6.21 0.21 -6.27
N ASP A 100 -6.96 -0.33 -5.33
CA ASP A 100 -8.07 0.30 -4.63
C ASP A 100 -7.62 1.08 -3.36
N LYS A 101 -6.32 1.11 -3.05
CA LYS A 101 -5.81 1.78 -1.85
C LYS A 101 -6.15 3.27 -1.86
N SER A 102 -6.70 3.77 -0.75
CA SER A 102 -6.95 5.19 -0.56
C SER A 102 -5.65 5.98 -0.63
N PHE A 103 -5.72 7.19 -1.20
CA PHE A 103 -4.58 8.10 -1.20
C PHE A 103 -4.33 8.67 0.20
N PRO A 104 -3.08 8.94 0.55
CA PRO A 104 -2.77 9.67 1.77
C PRO A 104 -3.07 11.16 1.62
N TYR A 105 -3.45 11.78 2.75
CA TYR A 105 -3.70 13.19 2.95
C TYR A 105 -2.79 13.74 4.03
N ILE A 106 -2.52 15.04 4.01
CA ILE A 106 -1.98 15.76 5.15
C ILE A 106 -3.16 16.19 5.99
N PHE A 107 -3.17 15.81 7.26
CA PHE A 107 -4.20 16.12 8.22
C PHE A 107 -3.68 17.13 9.26
N ILE A 108 -4.52 18.09 9.59
CA ILE A 108 -4.31 19.07 10.68
C ILE A 108 -5.54 19.01 11.57
N SER A 109 -5.41 18.59 12.82
CA SER A 109 -6.54 18.49 13.75
C SER A 109 -7.05 19.88 14.18
N ASN A 110 -8.32 19.94 14.58
CA ASN A 110 -8.92 21.16 15.16
C ASN A 110 -9.07 21.06 16.69
N ASP A 111 -8.87 19.87 17.25
CA ASP A 111 -9.15 19.48 18.63
C ASP A 111 -7.95 19.57 19.57
N HIS A 112 -6.82 20.10 19.10
CA HIS A 112 -5.60 20.26 19.89
C HIS A 112 -5.09 21.71 19.84
N ASP A 113 -4.63 22.26 20.97
CA ASP A 113 -4.08 23.63 21.05
C ASP A 113 -2.85 23.84 20.18
N PHE A 114 -2.04 22.80 20.04
CA PHE A 114 -0.83 22.77 19.23
C PHE A 114 -0.92 21.65 18.17
N PRO A 115 -1.76 21.79 17.11
CA PRO A 115 -1.92 20.72 16.12
C PRO A 115 -0.63 20.45 15.35
N ARG A 116 -0.41 19.17 14.99
CA ARG A 116 0.71 18.77 14.15
C ARG A 116 0.26 18.38 12.75
N LEU A 117 1.20 18.35 11.80
CA LEU A 117 0.95 17.80 10.49
C LEU A 117 1.08 16.28 10.52
N GLU A 118 0.00 15.59 10.21
CA GLU A 118 -0.04 14.13 10.18
C GLU A 118 -0.34 13.61 8.78
N LYS A 119 0.21 12.43 8.48
CA LYS A 119 -0.19 11.66 7.32
C LYS A 119 -1.42 10.84 7.68
N HIS A 120 -2.55 11.13 7.03
CA HIS A 120 -3.80 10.39 7.18
C HIS A 120 -4.09 9.54 5.95
N ARG A 121 -4.63 8.34 6.15
CA ARG A 121 -5.11 7.46 5.09
C ARG A 121 -6.42 6.80 5.54
N GLY A 122 -7.36 6.66 4.63
CA GLY A 122 -8.68 6.08 4.90
C GLY A 122 -9.78 7.12 5.08
N ALA A 123 -10.85 6.76 5.79
CA ALA A 123 -12.03 7.61 5.99
C ALA A 123 -11.68 8.88 6.81
N ARG A 124 -12.23 10.02 6.40
CA ARG A 124 -11.98 11.33 7.02
C ARG A 124 -12.93 11.57 8.22
N LYS A 125 -12.83 10.73 9.25
CA LYS A 125 -13.75 10.79 10.41
C LYS A 125 -13.31 11.78 11.49
N LYS A 126 -12.02 12.15 11.54
CA LYS A 126 -11.50 13.07 12.56
C LYS A 126 -11.83 14.52 12.23
N PRO A 127 -12.22 15.34 13.22
CA PRO A 127 -12.45 16.77 13.01
C PRO A 127 -11.14 17.49 12.67
N GLY A 128 -11.11 18.21 11.54
CA GLY A 128 -9.91 18.91 11.08
C GLY A 128 -9.85 19.14 9.59
N HIS A 129 -8.68 19.56 9.12
CA HIS A 129 -8.45 19.90 7.72
C HIS A 129 -7.63 18.81 7.03
N TYR A 130 -8.12 18.37 5.86
CA TYR A 130 -7.48 17.35 5.02
C TYR A 130 -7.01 17.97 3.71
N TYR A 131 -5.71 17.90 3.43
CA TYR A 131 -5.10 18.40 2.20
C TYR A 131 -4.58 17.25 1.35
N GLY A 132 -4.94 17.21 0.07
CA GLY A 132 -4.62 16.13 -0.85
C GLY A 132 -5.72 15.88 -1.87
N PRO A 133 -5.72 14.76 -2.58
CA PRO A 133 -4.91 13.54 -2.34
C PRO A 133 -3.47 13.65 -2.83
N PHE A 134 -2.54 12.96 -2.17
CA PHE A 134 -1.16 12.83 -2.63
C PHE A 134 -0.95 11.44 -3.27
N PRO A 135 -0.62 11.35 -4.55
CA PRO A 135 -0.46 10.05 -5.22
C PRO A 135 0.78 9.29 -4.76
N ASN A 136 1.80 9.97 -4.23
CA ASN A 136 3.07 9.40 -3.83
C ASN A 136 3.32 9.57 -2.33
N ALA A 137 3.54 8.44 -1.63
CA ALA A 137 3.85 8.44 -0.20
C ALA A 137 5.17 9.15 0.15
N GLY A 138 6.15 9.15 -0.75
CA GLY A 138 7.40 9.90 -0.58
C GLY A 138 7.20 11.41 -0.70
N ALA A 139 6.32 11.85 -1.61
CA ALA A 139 5.99 13.26 -1.79
C ALA A 139 5.33 13.86 -0.54
N ILE A 140 4.33 13.15 0.04
CA ILE A 140 3.66 13.64 1.25
C ILE A 140 4.62 13.77 2.44
N ASN A 141 5.52 12.79 2.64
CA ASN A 141 6.50 12.85 3.72
C ASN A 141 7.49 14.00 3.54
N ARG A 142 7.93 14.27 2.30
CA ARG A 142 8.77 15.44 1.99
C ARG A 142 8.02 16.75 2.27
N THR A 143 6.77 16.84 1.82
CA THR A 143 5.93 18.03 2.04
C THR A 143 5.73 18.30 3.53
N ILE A 144 5.38 17.29 4.34
CA ILE A 144 5.23 17.41 5.79
C ILE A 144 6.53 17.92 6.43
N LYS A 145 7.67 17.26 6.15
CA LYS A 145 8.98 17.65 6.71
C LYS A 145 9.37 19.08 6.33
N THR A 146 9.12 19.47 5.09
CA THR A 146 9.45 20.82 4.60
C THR A 146 8.56 21.87 5.27
N LEU A 147 7.27 21.63 5.44
CA LEU A 147 6.36 22.55 6.14
C LEU A 147 6.68 22.61 7.63
N GLN A 148 6.97 21.49 8.27
CA GLN A 148 7.39 21.47 9.68
C GLN A 148 8.65 22.32 9.89
N LYS A 149 9.64 22.21 9.00
CA LYS A 149 10.86 23.02 9.04
C LYS A 149 10.58 24.50 8.75
N ALA A 150 9.75 24.81 7.74
CA ALA A 150 9.47 26.19 7.34
C ALA A 150 8.64 26.96 8.38
N PHE A 151 7.77 26.28 9.12
CA PHE A 151 6.85 26.89 10.08
C PHE A 151 7.11 26.50 11.55
N LEU A 152 8.18 25.77 11.81
CA LEU A 152 8.60 25.30 13.16
C LEU A 152 7.50 24.52 13.90
N LEU A 153 6.69 23.77 13.16
CA LEU A 153 5.64 22.98 13.77
C LEU A 153 6.21 21.75 14.47
N ARG A 154 5.59 21.40 15.59
CA ARG A 154 6.01 20.23 16.36
C ARG A 154 5.89 18.93 15.56
N THR A 155 6.78 17.98 15.88
CA THR A 155 6.80 16.62 15.32
C THR A 155 6.41 15.56 16.35
N CYS A 156 6.49 15.90 17.65
CA CYS A 156 6.19 15.03 18.78
C CYS A 156 4.70 14.65 18.88
N SER A 157 4.39 13.57 19.57
CA SER A 157 3.03 13.12 19.84
C SER A 157 2.32 14.03 20.85
N ASP A 158 1.00 13.90 20.96
CA ASP A 158 0.21 14.70 21.91
C ASP A 158 0.60 14.35 23.36
N LYS A 159 0.81 13.06 23.64
CA LYS A 159 1.33 12.58 24.93
C LYS A 159 2.67 13.18 25.31
N GLU A 160 3.58 13.36 24.34
CA GLU A 160 4.88 14.00 24.58
C GLU A 160 4.75 15.49 24.83
N VAL A 161 3.76 16.16 24.26
CA VAL A 161 3.47 17.58 24.53
C VAL A 161 2.89 17.75 25.92
N GLU A 162 1.93 16.91 26.30
CA GLU A 162 1.29 16.93 27.62
C GLU A 162 2.28 16.60 28.76
N ALA A 163 3.20 15.67 28.51
CA ALA A 163 4.23 15.27 29.50
C ALA A 163 5.45 16.20 29.55
N GLY A 164 5.58 17.15 28.61
CA GLY A 164 6.81 17.87 28.39
C GLY A 164 7.02 19.02 29.37
N ASN A 165 8.18 19.04 30.03
CA ASN A 165 8.65 20.13 30.88
C ASN A 165 9.93 20.80 30.37
N LYS A 166 10.65 20.16 29.44
CA LYS A 166 11.92 20.65 28.88
C LYS A 166 11.91 20.67 27.37
N PRO A 167 12.51 21.69 26.71
CA PRO A 167 12.62 21.74 25.27
C PRO A 167 13.36 20.50 24.74
N CYS A 168 12.82 19.89 23.69
CA CYS A 168 13.44 18.75 23.03
C CYS A 168 14.57 19.19 22.07
N PHE A 169 15.35 18.22 21.57
CA PHE A 169 16.44 18.47 20.62
C PHE A 169 16.02 19.27 19.37
N ASN A 170 14.79 19.06 18.85
CA ASN A 170 14.30 19.83 17.71
C ASN A 170 14.10 21.32 18.00
N TYR A 171 13.84 21.70 19.25
CA TYR A 171 13.79 23.10 19.64
C TYR A 171 15.19 23.73 19.58
N HIS A 172 16.20 23.07 20.17
CA HIS A 172 17.58 23.54 20.14
C HIS A 172 18.14 23.63 18.72
N LEU A 173 17.72 22.73 17.82
CA LEU A 173 18.05 22.80 16.39
C LEU A 173 17.25 23.85 15.61
N LYS A 174 16.47 24.71 16.25
CA LYS A 174 15.58 25.71 15.62
C LYS A 174 14.64 25.07 14.55
N ARG A 175 14.13 23.84 14.85
CA ARG A 175 13.21 23.08 13.97
C ARG A 175 11.80 22.94 14.54
N CYS A 176 11.60 23.37 15.77
CA CYS A 176 10.32 23.36 16.48
C CYS A 176 10.22 24.62 17.34
N SER A 177 9.03 25.17 17.45
CA SER A 177 8.77 26.35 18.31
C SER A 177 8.71 26.05 19.81
N GLY A 178 8.79 24.77 20.23
CA GLY A 178 8.84 24.35 21.64
C GLY A 178 7.54 24.49 22.42
N PRO A 179 6.36 24.12 21.85
CA PRO A 179 5.09 24.26 22.57
C PRO A 179 5.01 23.39 23.83
N CYS A 180 5.69 22.24 23.85
CA CYS A 180 5.77 21.34 25.01
C CYS A 180 6.48 21.95 26.23
N ALA A 181 7.29 22.98 26.04
CA ALA A 181 8.05 23.67 27.08
C ALA A 181 7.60 25.14 27.28
N GLY A 182 6.42 25.51 26.81
CA GLY A 182 5.88 26.85 26.96
C GLY A 182 6.66 27.95 26.23
N LYS A 183 7.50 27.58 25.22
CA LYS A 183 8.32 28.56 24.49
C LYS A 183 7.55 29.34 23.40
N ILE A 184 6.30 29.01 23.20
CA ILE A 184 5.37 29.69 22.28
C ILE A 184 3.97 29.64 22.87
N THR A 185 3.22 30.71 22.73
CA THR A 185 1.82 30.77 23.15
C THR A 185 0.90 30.03 22.19
N LYS A 186 -0.31 29.65 22.64
CA LYS A 186 -1.32 29.00 21.80
C LYS A 186 -1.67 29.86 20.57
N ASP A 187 -1.83 31.16 20.75
CA ASP A 187 -2.22 32.08 19.68
C ASP A 187 -1.11 32.28 18.64
N GLU A 188 0.12 32.39 19.08
CA GLU A 188 1.28 32.44 18.17
C GLU A 188 1.42 31.15 17.37
N TYR A 189 1.25 29.98 18.01
CA TYR A 189 1.30 28.71 17.31
C TYR A 189 0.14 28.55 16.30
N ARG A 190 -1.07 29.01 16.65
CA ARG A 190 -2.21 29.08 15.74
C ARG A 190 -1.93 29.93 14.51
N LYS A 191 -1.21 31.06 14.66
CA LYS A 191 -0.76 31.88 13.52
C LYS A 191 0.15 31.08 12.57
N LEU A 192 1.10 30.29 13.09
CA LEU A 192 1.95 29.43 12.29
C LEU A 192 1.13 28.37 11.53
N VAL A 193 0.18 27.74 12.19
CA VAL A 193 -0.73 26.75 11.57
C VAL A 193 -1.60 27.39 10.49
N ASN A 194 -2.10 28.60 10.73
CA ASN A 194 -2.90 29.34 9.74
C ASN A 194 -2.06 29.71 8.51
N ASP A 195 -0.81 30.09 8.69
CA ASP A 195 0.10 30.35 7.57
C ASP A 195 0.33 29.07 6.74
N VAL A 196 0.44 27.89 7.36
CA VAL A 196 0.47 26.60 6.65
C VAL A 196 -0.84 26.34 5.89
N LYS A 197 -2.00 26.61 6.51
CA LYS A 197 -3.30 26.48 5.83
C LYS A 197 -3.39 27.39 4.60
N LYS A 198 -2.84 28.62 4.66
CA LYS A 198 -2.75 29.55 3.52
C LYS A 198 -1.85 28.98 2.41
N VAL A 199 -0.70 28.39 2.74
CA VAL A 199 0.16 27.71 1.73
C VAL A 199 -0.60 26.63 0.99
N PHE A 200 -1.40 25.80 1.68
CA PHE A 200 -2.23 24.80 1.01
C PHE A 200 -3.34 25.39 0.14
N LYS A 201 -3.88 26.55 0.52
CA LYS A 201 -4.87 27.29 -0.28
C LYS A 201 -4.28 28.03 -1.49
N GLY A 202 -2.97 27.92 -1.73
CA GLY A 202 -2.30 28.51 -2.89
C GLY A 202 -1.55 29.81 -2.61
N ASP A 203 -1.64 30.37 -1.42
CA ASP A 203 -1.10 31.68 -1.04
C ASP A 203 0.37 31.65 -0.55
N ALA A 204 1.16 30.76 -1.16
CA ALA A 204 2.57 30.63 -0.81
C ALA A 204 3.42 31.87 -1.17
N LYS A 205 3.00 32.65 -2.19
CA LYS A 205 3.71 33.89 -2.58
C LYS A 205 3.65 34.91 -1.46
N HIS A 206 2.47 35.17 -0.91
CA HIS A 206 2.29 36.13 0.18
C HIS A 206 3.08 35.74 1.43
N ILE A 207 3.09 34.44 1.77
CA ILE A 207 3.89 33.96 2.91
C ILE A 207 5.39 34.14 2.68
N LYS A 208 5.88 33.93 1.45
CA LYS A 208 7.28 34.21 1.11
C LYS A 208 7.62 35.70 1.20
N SER A 209 6.74 36.58 0.73
CA SER A 209 6.91 38.04 0.85
C SER A 209 7.03 38.45 2.31
N LYS A 210 6.12 37.99 3.16
CA LYS A 210 6.16 38.23 4.61
C LYS A 210 7.48 37.76 5.27
N PHE A 211 8.02 36.61 4.84
CA PHE A 211 9.32 36.16 5.33
C PHE A 211 10.48 36.99 4.76
N ALA A 212 10.38 37.46 3.52
CA ALA A 212 11.39 38.34 2.92
C ALA A 212 11.45 39.70 3.61
N GLU A 213 10.31 40.30 3.93
CA GLU A 213 10.23 41.54 4.72
C GLU A 213 10.90 41.38 6.09
N LYS A 214 10.58 40.30 6.81
CA LYS A 214 11.22 39.99 8.10
C LYS A 214 12.72 39.76 7.98
N MET A 215 13.14 39.07 6.91
CA MET A 215 14.57 38.85 6.63
C MET A 215 15.31 40.17 6.41
N GLN A 216 14.72 41.10 5.62
CA GLN A 216 15.30 42.41 5.35
C GLN A 216 15.37 43.28 6.62
N LEU A 217 14.31 43.26 7.45
CA LEU A 217 14.28 43.98 8.72
C LEU A 217 15.35 43.48 9.67
N ALA A 218 15.46 42.16 9.85
CA ALA A 218 16.51 41.56 10.67
C ALA A 218 17.92 41.89 10.16
N SER A 219 18.12 41.91 8.83
CA SER A 219 19.40 42.32 8.22
C SER A 219 19.74 43.79 8.47
N LYS A 220 18.75 44.69 8.35
CA LYS A 220 18.94 46.12 8.68
C LYS A 220 19.34 46.32 10.15
N ASN A 221 18.75 45.53 11.05
CA ASN A 221 19.04 45.57 12.47
C ASN A 221 20.32 44.78 12.84
N LYS A 222 21.11 44.35 11.86
CA LYS A 222 22.35 43.56 12.03
C LYS A 222 22.13 42.21 12.76
N GLN A 223 20.90 41.72 12.80
CA GLN A 223 20.52 40.42 13.39
C GLN A 223 20.70 39.31 12.33
N TYR A 224 21.95 39.03 11.98
CA TYR A 224 22.26 38.15 10.83
C TYR A 224 21.80 36.71 11.01
N GLU A 225 21.78 36.16 12.23
CA GLU A 225 21.24 34.83 12.51
C GLU A 225 19.72 34.76 12.22
N GLU A 226 18.99 35.81 12.59
CA GLU A 226 17.56 35.88 12.35
C GLU A 226 17.26 36.09 10.84
N ALA A 227 18.05 36.90 10.17
CA ALA A 227 17.98 37.03 8.71
C ALA A 227 18.24 35.71 7.99
N ALA A 228 19.29 34.95 8.39
CA ALA A 228 19.60 33.62 7.86
C ALA A 228 18.47 32.63 8.12
N TYR A 229 17.83 32.69 9.29
CA TYR A 229 16.67 31.89 9.64
C TYR A 229 15.49 32.11 8.69
N TYR A 230 15.12 33.35 8.38
CA TYR A 230 14.05 33.63 7.41
C TYR A 230 14.43 33.25 5.99
N ARG A 231 15.70 33.44 5.57
CA ARG A 231 16.22 32.97 4.29
C ARG A 231 16.00 31.46 4.10
N ASP A 232 16.33 30.66 5.10
CA ASP A 232 16.20 29.21 5.05
C ASP A 232 14.74 28.73 4.99
N ARG A 233 13.83 29.47 5.62
CA ARG A 233 12.37 29.25 5.52
C ARG A 233 11.87 29.54 4.10
N ILE A 234 12.29 30.66 3.50
CA ILE A 234 11.97 31.01 2.10
C ILE A 234 12.49 29.91 1.16
N LYS A 235 13.74 29.47 1.32
CA LYS A 235 14.34 28.39 0.54
C LYS A 235 13.53 27.10 0.65
N SER A 236 13.10 26.73 1.85
CA SER A 236 12.27 25.55 2.09
C SER A 236 10.93 25.65 1.36
N LEU A 237 10.23 26.80 1.42
CA LEU A 237 8.98 27.01 0.71
C LEU A 237 9.15 27.05 -0.82
N SER A 238 10.27 27.59 -1.31
CA SER A 238 10.58 27.61 -2.75
C SER A 238 10.76 26.22 -3.31
N ASN A 239 11.42 25.32 -2.58
CA ASN A 239 11.56 23.93 -2.96
C ASN A 239 10.21 23.19 -3.05
N LEU A 240 9.24 23.54 -2.21
CA LEU A 240 7.88 23.00 -2.31
C LEU A 240 7.15 23.48 -3.56
N THR A 241 7.29 24.77 -3.90
CA THR A 241 6.57 25.36 -5.06
C THR A 241 7.17 24.96 -6.39
N ASN A 242 8.49 24.73 -6.46
CA ASN A 242 9.18 24.34 -7.70
C ASN A 242 8.99 22.85 -8.05
N SER A 243 8.59 22.01 -7.12
CA SER A 243 8.31 20.60 -7.39
C SER A 243 7.01 20.36 -8.19
N PHE A 244 6.23 21.40 -8.47
CA PHE A 244 4.97 21.36 -9.22
C PHE A 244 5.17 22.01 -10.60
N SER A 245 5.57 21.24 -11.60
CA SER A 245 5.98 21.74 -12.91
C SER A 245 4.86 22.28 -13.81
N ILE A 246 3.59 21.94 -13.54
CA ILE A 246 2.43 22.42 -14.30
C ILE A 246 1.43 23.02 -13.33
N ASN A 247 1.32 24.34 -13.28
CA ASN A 247 0.37 25.08 -12.46
C ASN A 247 -0.58 25.85 -13.35
N PRO A 248 -1.76 25.31 -13.68
CA PRO A 248 -2.72 25.97 -14.54
C PRO A 248 -3.29 27.22 -13.88
N LYS A 249 -3.49 28.27 -14.67
CA LYS A 249 -4.06 29.53 -14.18
C LYS A 249 -5.55 29.38 -13.85
N ASN A 250 -6.28 28.60 -14.65
CA ASN A 250 -7.75 28.53 -14.61
C ASN A 250 -8.31 27.22 -14.02
N LEU A 251 -7.44 26.30 -13.55
CA LEU A 251 -7.85 25.00 -13.00
C LEU A 251 -7.62 24.98 -11.49
N ILE A 252 -8.68 25.25 -10.70
CA ILE A 252 -8.58 25.35 -9.24
C ILE A 252 -8.49 23.95 -8.62
N ASP A 253 -9.58 23.18 -8.74
CA ASP A 253 -9.71 21.82 -8.20
C ASP A 253 -10.25 20.89 -9.27
N ALA A 254 -9.43 19.97 -9.76
CA ALA A 254 -9.82 19.00 -10.77
C ALA A 254 -9.02 17.71 -10.67
N ASP A 255 -9.62 16.62 -11.14
CA ASP A 255 -8.92 15.38 -11.48
C ASP A 255 -8.96 15.21 -13.01
N VAL A 256 -7.82 14.88 -13.60
CA VAL A 256 -7.68 14.72 -15.05
C VAL A 256 -7.41 13.25 -15.35
N PHE A 257 -8.29 12.64 -16.12
CA PHE A 257 -8.20 11.25 -16.54
C PHE A 257 -7.81 11.19 -18.03
N SER A 258 -6.70 10.54 -18.30
CA SER A 258 -6.29 10.20 -19.66
C SER A 258 -6.12 8.69 -19.77
N ILE A 259 -6.37 8.16 -20.96
CA ILE A 259 -6.17 6.74 -21.27
C ILE A 259 -5.34 6.57 -22.53
N PHE A 260 -4.49 5.57 -22.51
CA PHE A 260 -3.81 5.02 -23.67
C PHE A 260 -3.82 3.50 -23.56
N LYS A 261 -4.12 2.79 -24.65
CA LYS A 261 -4.13 1.33 -24.69
C LYS A 261 -3.32 0.76 -25.85
N ASN A 262 -2.89 -0.48 -25.69
CA ASN A 262 -2.47 -1.37 -26.75
C ASN A 262 -3.41 -2.60 -26.80
N GLU A 263 -3.08 -3.61 -27.56
CA GLU A 263 -3.93 -4.82 -27.71
C GLU A 263 -4.21 -5.57 -26.39
N LYS A 264 -3.28 -5.52 -25.42
CA LYS A 264 -3.31 -6.35 -24.19
C LYS A 264 -3.56 -5.55 -22.92
N TYR A 265 -3.12 -4.30 -22.87
CA TYR A 265 -3.09 -3.48 -21.65
C TYR A 265 -3.55 -2.05 -21.93
N ALA A 266 -4.20 -1.45 -20.94
CA ALA A 266 -4.45 -0.01 -20.92
C ALA A 266 -3.78 0.63 -19.71
N CYS A 267 -3.41 1.90 -19.85
CA CYS A 267 -2.97 2.75 -18.77
C CYS A 267 -3.93 3.93 -18.67
N ILE A 268 -4.59 4.07 -17.52
CA ILE A 268 -5.28 5.29 -17.14
C ILE A 268 -4.37 6.09 -16.23
N GLN A 269 -4.04 7.31 -16.66
CA GLN A 269 -3.27 8.25 -15.85
C GLN A 269 -4.23 9.24 -15.20
N VAL A 270 -4.11 9.41 -13.87
CA VAL A 270 -4.91 10.37 -13.12
C VAL A 270 -4.01 11.44 -12.52
N PHE A 271 -4.25 12.70 -12.88
CA PHE A 271 -3.58 13.87 -12.32
C PHE A 271 -4.50 14.55 -11.31
N PHE A 272 -3.91 15.04 -10.23
CA PHE A 272 -4.64 15.68 -9.13
C PHE A 272 -4.28 17.15 -9.03
N PHE A 273 -5.23 18.02 -9.35
CA PHE A 273 -5.08 19.46 -9.20
C PHE A 273 -5.87 19.95 -7.99
N ARG A 274 -5.23 20.67 -7.07
CA ARG A 274 -5.85 21.29 -5.90
C ARG A 274 -5.26 22.66 -5.69
N SER A 275 -6.12 23.65 -5.50
CA SER A 275 -5.72 25.07 -5.34
C SER A 275 -4.74 25.53 -6.41
N ARG A 276 -5.02 25.23 -7.68
CA ARG A 276 -4.20 25.52 -8.87
C ARG A 276 -2.82 24.84 -8.88
N LYS A 277 -2.60 23.83 -8.06
CA LYS A 277 -1.33 23.08 -7.99
C LYS A 277 -1.53 21.64 -8.42
N ASN A 278 -0.62 21.15 -9.23
CA ASN A 278 -0.53 19.73 -9.54
C ASN A 278 0.08 18.98 -8.34
N LEU A 279 -0.72 18.23 -7.60
CA LEU A 279 -0.25 17.41 -6.47
C LEU A 279 0.45 16.11 -6.91
N GLY A 280 0.53 15.88 -8.21
CA GLY A 280 1.12 14.71 -8.83
C GLY A 280 0.11 13.87 -9.61
N ASN A 281 0.61 12.76 -10.13
CA ASN A 281 -0.19 11.83 -10.94
C ASN A 281 0.04 10.39 -10.52
N LYS A 282 -0.87 9.50 -10.94
CA LYS A 282 -0.74 8.07 -10.74
C LYS A 282 -1.25 7.28 -11.95
N PRO A 283 -0.43 6.35 -12.49
CA PRO A 283 -0.86 5.39 -13.49
C PRO A 283 -1.63 4.23 -12.85
N PHE A 284 -2.68 3.79 -13.54
CA PHE A 284 -3.43 2.58 -13.26
C PHE A 284 -3.39 1.68 -14.50
N PHE A 285 -2.87 0.48 -14.34
CA PHE A 285 -2.75 -0.48 -15.44
C PHE A 285 -3.91 -1.46 -15.40
N ILE A 286 -4.56 -1.62 -16.55
CA ILE A 286 -5.75 -2.46 -16.71
C ILE A 286 -5.38 -3.58 -17.67
N ASN A 287 -5.62 -4.81 -17.23
CA ASN A 287 -5.41 -6.03 -18.00
C ASN A 287 -6.76 -6.51 -18.56
N ASN A 288 -6.71 -7.51 -19.42
CA ASN A 288 -7.93 -8.15 -19.99
C ASN A 288 -8.84 -7.19 -20.73
N ILE A 289 -8.28 -6.26 -21.49
CA ILE A 289 -9.02 -5.24 -22.25
C ILE A 289 -9.34 -5.68 -23.70
N LYS A 290 -9.06 -6.92 -24.08
CA LYS A 290 -9.24 -7.40 -25.45
C LYS A 290 -10.69 -7.22 -25.89
N GLY A 291 -10.89 -6.49 -27.00
CA GLY A 291 -12.21 -6.18 -27.55
C GLY A 291 -12.97 -5.04 -26.87
N LEU A 292 -12.30 -4.27 -25.97
CA LEU A 292 -12.84 -3.05 -25.38
C LEU A 292 -12.17 -1.82 -26.00
N ASN A 293 -12.94 -0.74 -26.17
CA ASN A 293 -12.41 0.56 -26.57
C ASN A 293 -12.05 1.42 -25.35
N GLU A 294 -11.34 2.52 -25.56
CA GLU A 294 -10.87 3.43 -24.49
C GLU A 294 -12.03 4.01 -23.69
N LEU A 295 -13.13 4.24 -24.36
CA LEU A 295 -14.33 4.85 -23.81
C LEU A 295 -15.00 3.91 -22.78
N GLU A 296 -15.22 2.66 -23.16
CA GLU A 296 -15.77 1.62 -22.26
C GLU A 296 -14.90 1.39 -21.03
N ILE A 297 -13.56 1.45 -21.21
CA ILE A 297 -12.63 1.30 -20.12
C ILE A 297 -12.74 2.48 -19.15
N MET A 298 -12.83 3.70 -19.67
CA MET A 298 -12.92 4.91 -18.84
C MET A 298 -14.27 5.01 -18.11
N GLU A 299 -15.37 4.68 -18.77
CA GLU A 299 -16.71 4.64 -18.18
C GLU A 299 -16.82 3.65 -17.01
N SER A 300 -16.18 2.50 -17.13
CA SER A 300 -16.13 1.52 -16.04
C SER A 300 -15.16 1.93 -14.92
N PHE A 301 -14.06 2.62 -15.24
CA PHE A 301 -13.03 2.97 -14.28
C PHE A 301 -13.42 4.12 -13.36
N ILE A 302 -14.03 5.20 -13.88
CA ILE A 302 -14.30 6.42 -13.10
C ILE A 302 -15.21 6.15 -11.89
N PRO A 303 -16.34 5.43 -11.98
CA PRO A 303 -17.17 5.11 -10.83
C PRO A 303 -16.44 4.23 -9.80
N GLN A 304 -15.67 3.24 -10.26
CA GLN A 304 -14.86 2.41 -9.37
C GLN A 304 -13.78 3.24 -8.65
N PHE A 305 -13.18 4.21 -9.35
CA PHE A 305 -12.16 5.09 -8.78
C PHE A 305 -12.72 5.93 -7.63
N TYR A 306 -13.92 6.47 -7.77
CA TYR A 306 -14.56 7.32 -6.76
C TYR A 306 -15.40 6.56 -5.72
N SER A 307 -15.58 5.25 -5.83
CA SER A 307 -16.38 4.47 -4.88
C SER A 307 -15.96 4.64 -3.41
N ASN A 308 -14.65 4.89 -3.15
CA ASN A 308 -14.09 5.10 -1.81
C ASN A 308 -13.28 6.40 -1.72
N ARG A 309 -13.47 7.33 -2.65
CA ARG A 309 -12.70 8.57 -2.73
C ARG A 309 -13.63 9.75 -2.99
N PRO A 310 -13.42 10.88 -2.33
CA PRO A 310 -14.18 12.08 -2.68
C PRO A 310 -13.75 12.59 -4.05
N SER A 311 -14.70 13.02 -4.85
CA SER A 311 -14.44 13.66 -6.14
C SER A 311 -14.27 15.18 -6.01
N PRO A 312 -13.49 15.83 -6.86
CA PRO A 312 -13.45 17.28 -6.99
C PRO A 312 -14.72 17.78 -7.72
N LYS A 313 -14.91 19.10 -7.76
CA LYS A 313 -16.01 19.70 -8.54
C LYS A 313 -15.89 19.48 -10.04
N LEU A 314 -14.67 19.34 -10.55
CA LEU A 314 -14.40 19.18 -11.97
C LEU A 314 -13.60 17.91 -12.24
N ILE A 315 -14.06 17.14 -13.21
CA ILE A 315 -13.36 15.97 -13.75
C ILE A 315 -13.12 16.22 -15.25
N LEU A 316 -11.87 16.17 -15.67
CA LEU A 316 -11.50 16.28 -17.08
C LEU A 316 -11.16 14.90 -17.62
N THR A 317 -11.63 14.60 -18.83
CA THR A 317 -11.43 13.29 -19.48
C THR A 317 -10.87 13.45 -20.87
N SER A 318 -9.97 12.56 -21.29
CA SER A 318 -9.39 12.56 -22.64
C SER A 318 -10.37 12.10 -23.72
N HIS A 319 -11.43 11.40 -23.34
CA HIS A 319 -12.44 10.88 -24.26
C HIS A 319 -13.84 11.27 -23.78
N ARG A 320 -14.74 11.49 -24.74
CA ARG A 320 -16.15 11.84 -24.45
C ARG A 320 -16.86 10.63 -23.87
N ILE A 321 -17.35 10.75 -22.64
CA ILE A 321 -18.06 9.70 -21.92
C ILE A 321 -19.53 9.68 -22.34
N LYS A 322 -20.05 8.54 -22.81
CA LYS A 322 -21.45 8.40 -23.21
C LYS A 322 -22.42 8.51 -22.03
N GLN A 323 -22.06 7.87 -20.90
CA GLN A 323 -22.86 7.86 -19.67
C GLN A 323 -22.49 9.00 -18.70
N LYS A 324 -22.07 10.14 -19.26
CA LYS A 324 -21.61 11.31 -18.50
C LYS A 324 -22.60 11.74 -17.41
N GLU A 325 -23.87 11.89 -17.77
CA GLU A 325 -24.93 12.39 -16.88
C GLU A 325 -25.15 11.46 -15.68
N ILE A 326 -25.22 10.16 -15.92
CA ILE A 326 -25.42 9.16 -14.86
C ILE A 326 -24.25 9.18 -13.87
N ILE A 327 -23.01 9.23 -14.38
CA ILE A 327 -21.82 9.29 -13.55
C ILE A 327 -21.78 10.59 -12.75
N GLN A 328 -22.12 11.74 -13.39
CA GLN A 328 -22.20 13.03 -12.69
C GLN A 328 -23.23 13.02 -11.57
N ASN A 329 -24.44 12.52 -11.84
CA ASN A 329 -25.52 12.44 -10.86
C ASN A 329 -25.13 11.54 -9.68
N LEU A 330 -24.59 10.36 -9.94
CA LEU A 330 -24.09 9.45 -8.92
C LEU A 330 -23.05 10.13 -8.03
N LEU A 331 -22.04 10.77 -8.62
CA LEU A 331 -20.98 11.42 -7.87
C LEU A 331 -21.48 12.66 -7.12
N THR A 332 -22.42 13.42 -7.68
CA THR A 332 -23.05 14.59 -7.06
C THR A 332 -23.84 14.18 -5.81
N SER A 333 -24.64 13.11 -5.90
CA SER A 333 -25.43 12.60 -4.77
C SER A 333 -24.53 12.07 -3.63
N GLN A 334 -23.46 11.35 -3.98
CA GLN A 334 -22.50 10.82 -3.00
C GLN A 334 -21.70 11.91 -2.25
N ASN A 335 -21.33 12.98 -2.95
CA ASN A 335 -20.47 14.03 -2.38
C ASN A 335 -21.25 15.26 -1.90
N LYS A 336 -22.56 15.36 -2.18
CA LYS A 336 -23.43 16.50 -1.87
C LYS A 336 -22.91 17.84 -2.44
N ILE A 337 -22.19 17.80 -3.55
CA ILE A 337 -21.66 18.93 -4.30
C ILE A 337 -21.87 18.68 -5.79
N LYS A 338 -22.19 19.72 -6.56
CA LYS A 338 -22.32 19.62 -8.02
C LYS A 338 -20.97 19.26 -8.63
N ILE A 339 -20.94 18.13 -9.35
CA ILE A 339 -19.75 17.64 -10.03
C ILE A 339 -19.98 17.75 -11.53
N GLU A 340 -18.96 18.21 -12.22
CA GLU A 340 -18.98 18.37 -13.66
C GLU A 340 -17.89 17.51 -14.31
N ILE A 341 -18.25 16.77 -15.36
CA ILE A 341 -17.31 16.03 -16.21
C ILE A 341 -17.20 16.77 -17.55
N GLN A 342 -16.00 17.15 -17.95
CA GLN A 342 -15.72 17.84 -19.21
C GLN A 342 -14.69 17.08 -20.04
N THR A 343 -14.86 17.12 -21.37
CA THR A 343 -13.86 16.68 -22.34
C THR A 343 -13.45 17.90 -23.17
N PRO A 344 -12.43 18.66 -22.75
CA PRO A 344 -12.03 19.90 -23.42
C PRO A 344 -11.39 19.62 -24.79
N LEU A 345 -11.73 20.44 -25.77
CA LEU A 345 -11.25 20.34 -27.15
C LEU A 345 -10.18 21.39 -27.46
N ARG A 346 -10.06 22.47 -26.65
CA ARG A 346 -9.12 23.59 -26.87
C ARG A 346 -8.70 24.27 -25.57
N GLY A 347 -7.65 25.07 -25.63
CA GLY A 347 -7.14 25.88 -24.53
C GLY A 347 -6.40 25.09 -23.45
N GLU A 348 -6.03 25.77 -22.35
CA GLU A 348 -5.19 25.23 -21.26
C GLU A 348 -5.63 23.86 -20.72
N LYS A 349 -6.94 23.62 -20.63
CA LYS A 349 -7.46 22.32 -20.18
C LYS A 349 -7.13 21.19 -21.17
N LYS A 350 -7.13 21.49 -22.48
CA LYS A 350 -6.77 20.54 -23.52
C LYS A 350 -5.28 20.20 -23.48
N GLU A 351 -4.41 21.21 -23.33
CA GLU A 351 -2.96 21.02 -23.19
C GLU A 351 -2.61 20.10 -22.01
N ILE A 352 -3.31 20.27 -20.88
CA ILE A 352 -3.17 19.38 -19.71
C ILE A 352 -3.55 17.95 -20.04
N ILE A 353 -4.63 17.74 -20.79
CA ILE A 353 -5.07 16.41 -21.23
C ILE A 353 -4.05 15.80 -22.20
N ASP A 354 -3.55 16.55 -23.16
CA ASP A 354 -2.57 16.05 -24.11
C ASP A 354 -1.27 15.62 -23.39
N HIS A 355 -0.81 16.42 -22.45
CA HIS A 355 0.30 16.03 -21.58
C HIS A 355 -0.02 14.76 -20.76
N ALA A 356 -1.25 14.62 -20.27
CA ALA A 356 -1.66 13.44 -19.53
C ALA A 356 -1.74 12.19 -20.43
N ILE A 357 -2.12 12.32 -21.70
CA ILE A 357 -2.13 11.23 -22.70
C ILE A 357 -0.69 10.76 -22.96
N GLU A 358 0.26 11.67 -23.18
CA GLU A 358 1.65 11.28 -23.37
C GLU A 358 2.22 10.56 -22.15
N ASN A 359 1.90 11.02 -20.94
CA ASN A 359 2.28 10.32 -19.71
C ASN A 359 1.65 8.91 -19.63
N SER A 360 0.41 8.73 -20.08
CA SER A 360 -0.24 7.41 -20.14
C SER A 360 0.48 6.47 -21.09
N LYS A 361 0.89 6.98 -22.24
CA LYS A 361 1.62 6.24 -23.29
C LYS A 361 3.00 5.80 -22.81
N ASP A 362 3.75 6.70 -22.18
CA ASP A 362 5.07 6.40 -21.64
C ASP A 362 5.01 5.43 -20.46
N ALA A 363 4.02 5.61 -19.57
CA ALA A 363 3.77 4.68 -18.47
C ALA A 363 3.44 3.29 -18.98
N LEU A 364 2.60 3.16 -20.04
CA LEU A 364 2.24 1.87 -20.63
C LEU A 364 3.43 1.21 -21.32
N LYS A 365 4.25 1.98 -22.06
CA LYS A 365 5.48 1.46 -22.67
C LYS A 365 6.42 0.88 -21.61
N LYS A 366 6.65 1.63 -20.53
CA LYS A 366 7.49 1.18 -19.43
C LYS A 366 6.93 -0.09 -18.75
N TYR A 367 5.63 -0.12 -18.48
CA TYR A 367 4.94 -1.26 -17.89
C TYR A 367 5.04 -2.51 -18.77
N THR A 368 4.80 -2.37 -20.07
CA THR A 368 4.89 -3.47 -21.03
C THR A 368 6.31 -4.02 -21.15
N LYS A 369 7.32 -3.13 -21.19
CA LYS A 369 8.73 -3.52 -21.19
C LYS A 369 9.12 -4.28 -19.90
N ASP A 370 8.63 -3.83 -18.75
CA ASP A 370 8.87 -4.50 -17.46
C ASP A 370 8.25 -5.90 -17.42
N ILE A 371 7.02 -6.07 -17.92
CA ILE A 371 6.38 -7.41 -18.02
C ILE A 371 7.13 -8.33 -18.97
N LEU A 372 7.56 -7.83 -20.14
CA LEU A 372 8.33 -8.62 -21.08
C LEU A 372 9.65 -9.08 -20.47
N SER A 373 10.36 -8.18 -19.80
CA SER A 373 11.61 -8.51 -19.08
C SER A 373 11.39 -9.62 -18.03
N LYS A 374 10.31 -9.51 -17.25
CA LYS A 374 9.96 -10.56 -16.26
C LYS A 374 9.67 -11.90 -16.89
N LYS A 375 8.94 -11.93 -18.01
CA LYS A 375 8.67 -13.18 -18.74
C LYS A 375 9.94 -13.81 -19.32
N ILE A 376 10.86 -13.00 -19.82
CA ILE A 376 12.17 -13.47 -20.30
C ILE A 376 12.95 -14.09 -19.14
N ASN A 377 12.97 -13.43 -17.96
CA ASN A 377 13.65 -13.97 -16.79
C ASN A 377 13.06 -15.33 -16.34
N LEU A 378 11.73 -15.47 -16.33
CA LEU A 378 11.08 -16.75 -15.99
C LEU A 378 11.39 -17.85 -17.03
N LYS A 379 11.44 -17.51 -18.32
CA LYS A 379 11.82 -18.44 -19.38
C LYS A 379 13.29 -18.86 -19.26
N ASN A 380 14.17 -17.93 -18.92
CA ASN A 380 15.58 -18.24 -18.66
C ASN A 380 15.69 -19.16 -17.43
N LEU A 381 14.98 -18.86 -16.35
CA LEU A 381 14.95 -19.67 -15.14
C LEU A 381 14.46 -21.11 -15.43
N GLN A 382 13.39 -21.25 -16.22
CA GLN A 382 12.90 -22.56 -16.68
C GLN A 382 14.01 -23.36 -17.35
N LYS A 383 14.75 -22.74 -18.30
CA LYS A 383 15.84 -23.38 -19.02
C LYS A 383 16.99 -23.76 -18.08
N THR A 384 17.42 -22.85 -17.23
CA THR A 384 18.54 -23.03 -16.29
C THR A 384 18.27 -24.16 -15.29
N LEU A 385 17.06 -24.22 -14.76
CA LEU A 385 16.65 -25.24 -13.78
C LEU A 385 16.07 -26.51 -14.45
N GLN A 386 15.91 -26.50 -15.79
CA GLN A 386 15.30 -27.59 -16.55
C GLN A 386 13.91 -27.97 -16.00
N LEU A 387 13.05 -26.96 -15.80
CA LEU A 387 11.67 -27.15 -15.35
C LEU A 387 10.78 -27.55 -16.52
N ASP A 388 9.78 -28.41 -16.26
CA ASP A 388 8.83 -28.88 -17.28
C ASP A 388 8.01 -27.72 -17.89
N SER A 389 7.72 -26.70 -17.11
CA SER A 389 6.95 -25.52 -17.54
C SER A 389 7.53 -24.22 -16.98
N ILE A 390 7.16 -23.08 -17.59
CA ILE A 390 7.50 -21.76 -17.04
C ILE A 390 6.77 -21.59 -15.71
N PRO A 391 7.49 -21.35 -14.59
CA PRO A 391 6.84 -21.22 -13.30
C PRO A 391 5.96 -19.94 -13.25
N GLU A 392 4.67 -20.11 -13.02
CA GLU A 392 3.73 -19.00 -12.85
C GLU A 392 3.66 -18.51 -11.41
N ARG A 393 3.97 -19.43 -10.46
CA ARG A 393 4.00 -19.12 -9.02
C ARG A 393 5.29 -19.65 -8.39
N ILE A 394 6.10 -18.72 -7.88
CA ILE A 394 7.35 -19.01 -7.16
C ILE A 394 7.16 -18.55 -5.71
N GLU A 395 7.38 -19.44 -4.75
CA GLU A 395 7.43 -19.13 -3.33
C GLU A 395 8.87 -19.16 -2.84
N VAL A 396 9.33 -18.11 -2.16
CA VAL A 396 10.70 -18.03 -1.63
C VAL A 396 10.65 -17.93 -0.11
N PHE A 397 11.42 -18.79 0.54
CA PHE A 397 11.48 -18.90 2.00
C PHE A 397 12.83 -18.46 2.52
N ASP A 398 12.80 -17.62 3.57
CA ASP A 398 13.96 -17.22 4.33
C ASP A 398 13.63 -17.25 5.82
N ASN A 399 14.54 -17.75 6.63
CA ASN A 399 14.45 -17.74 8.08
C ASN A 399 15.39 -16.70 8.65
N SER A 400 14.89 -15.87 9.53
CA SER A 400 15.73 -14.93 10.26
C SER A 400 15.54 -15.11 11.76
N HIS A 401 16.65 -15.16 12.48
CA HIS A 401 16.70 -15.16 13.93
C HIS A 401 17.48 -13.94 14.43
N THR A 402 17.06 -13.40 15.55
CA THR A 402 17.84 -12.42 16.31
C THR A 402 18.31 -13.09 17.57
N GLN A 403 19.57 -12.87 17.94
CA GLN A 403 20.11 -13.32 19.23
C GLN A 403 19.11 -12.99 20.35
N GLY A 404 18.39 -13.99 20.79
CA GLY A 404 17.71 -13.97 22.08
C GLY A 404 16.21 -14.21 22.16
N SER A 405 15.31 -14.11 21.15
CA SER A 405 13.92 -14.37 21.52
C SER A 405 12.84 -14.51 20.44
N PHE A 406 13.06 -14.22 19.18
CA PHE A 406 11.95 -14.36 18.20
C PHE A 406 12.42 -14.85 16.82
N SER A 407 12.36 -16.16 16.60
CA SER A 407 12.59 -16.75 15.29
C SER A 407 11.35 -16.58 14.41
N THR A 408 11.55 -16.20 13.16
CA THR A 408 10.44 -15.97 12.22
C THR A 408 10.84 -16.47 10.83
N GLY A 409 10.00 -17.32 10.22
CA GLY A 409 10.09 -17.64 8.81
C GLY A 409 9.32 -16.64 7.96
N ALA A 410 9.90 -16.25 6.84
CA ALA A 410 9.30 -15.37 5.86
C ALA A 410 9.04 -16.14 4.56
N MET A 411 7.86 -15.93 3.97
CA MET A 411 7.50 -16.43 2.64
C MET A 411 7.13 -15.26 1.77
N ILE A 412 7.80 -15.08 0.65
CA ILE A 412 7.39 -14.18 -0.41
C ILE A 412 6.85 -14.95 -1.61
N VAL A 413 6.04 -14.32 -2.42
CA VAL A 413 5.45 -14.89 -3.63
C VAL A 413 5.76 -14.01 -4.82
N SER A 414 6.23 -14.62 -5.91
CA SER A 414 6.48 -13.98 -7.20
C SER A 414 5.85 -14.78 -8.34
N GLY A 415 5.53 -14.11 -9.44
CA GLY A 415 4.98 -14.74 -10.65
C GLY A 415 5.24 -13.90 -11.88
N ALA A 416 4.51 -14.16 -12.96
CA ALA A 416 4.67 -13.49 -14.26
C ALA A 416 4.53 -11.95 -14.20
N GLU A 417 3.72 -11.43 -13.28
CA GLU A 417 3.56 -9.99 -13.06
C GLU A 417 4.57 -9.43 -12.04
N GLY A 418 5.39 -10.27 -11.42
CA GLY A 418 6.38 -9.92 -10.39
C GLY A 418 5.91 -10.25 -8.98
N PHE A 419 6.37 -9.51 -7.99
CA PHE A 419 6.11 -9.78 -6.56
C PHE A 419 4.64 -9.59 -6.16
N MET A 420 4.02 -10.64 -5.61
CA MET A 420 2.62 -10.65 -5.12
C MET A 420 2.58 -10.35 -3.61
N LYS A 421 2.83 -9.09 -3.22
CA LYS A 421 3.01 -8.67 -1.81
C LYS A 421 1.81 -8.96 -0.90
N ASN A 422 0.60 -9.05 -1.44
CA ASN A 422 -0.62 -9.43 -0.70
C ASN A 422 -0.63 -10.91 -0.27
N GLN A 423 0.21 -11.73 -0.90
CA GLN A 423 0.34 -13.16 -0.61
C GLN A 423 1.57 -13.49 0.25
N TYR A 424 2.35 -12.50 0.65
CA TYR A 424 3.46 -12.70 1.58
C TYR A 424 2.96 -13.16 2.93
N ARG A 425 3.68 -14.11 3.55
CA ARG A 425 3.32 -14.67 4.85
C ARG A 425 4.51 -14.65 5.79
N LYS A 426 4.18 -14.64 7.08
CA LYS A 426 5.13 -14.74 8.19
C LYS A 426 4.73 -15.92 9.06
N TYR A 427 5.69 -16.71 9.43
CA TYR A 427 5.50 -17.86 10.29
C TYR A 427 6.25 -17.61 11.60
N ASN A 428 5.54 -17.50 12.70
CA ASN A 428 6.18 -17.54 14.02
C ASN A 428 6.59 -18.98 14.29
N ILE A 429 7.86 -19.22 14.57
CA ILE A 429 8.40 -20.52 14.95
C ILE A 429 7.87 -20.88 16.34
N LYS A 430 7.37 -22.10 16.53
CA LYS A 430 6.75 -22.57 17.77
C LYS A 430 7.43 -23.78 18.37
N GLU A 431 7.89 -24.71 17.52
CA GLU A 431 8.39 -26.05 17.92
C GLU A 431 9.91 -26.14 17.80
N ALA A 432 10.50 -25.50 16.79
CA ALA A 432 11.93 -25.56 16.57
C ALA A 432 12.68 -24.68 17.60
N LYS A 433 13.85 -25.15 18.08
CA LYS A 433 14.74 -24.38 18.94
C LYS A 433 15.29 -23.14 18.22
N THR A 434 15.55 -22.09 18.95
CA THR A 434 15.93 -20.76 18.42
C THR A 434 17.22 -20.76 17.58
N ASN A 435 18.08 -21.75 17.75
CA ASN A 435 19.37 -21.91 17.02
C ASN A 435 19.35 -23.08 16.03
N ASP A 436 18.19 -23.68 15.78
CA ASP A 436 18.04 -24.79 14.83
C ASP A 436 17.43 -24.31 13.53
N ASP A 437 18.27 -23.76 12.64
CA ASP A 437 17.86 -23.26 11.32
C ASP A 437 17.22 -24.36 10.44
N PHE A 438 17.60 -25.61 10.64
CA PHE A 438 17.06 -26.76 9.92
C PHE A 438 15.65 -27.10 10.41
N GLY A 439 15.46 -27.20 11.72
CA GLY A 439 14.15 -27.43 12.32
C GLY A 439 13.17 -26.29 12.04
N MET A 440 13.64 -25.03 12.05
CA MET A 440 12.83 -23.88 11.71
C MET A 440 12.33 -23.94 10.24
N MET A 441 13.21 -24.29 9.30
CA MET A 441 12.82 -24.42 7.89
C MET A 441 11.83 -25.56 7.68
N TYR A 442 12.07 -26.70 8.35
CA TYR A 442 11.15 -27.83 8.35
C TYR A 442 9.74 -27.42 8.85
N GLU A 443 9.65 -26.76 10.01
CA GLU A 443 8.38 -26.33 10.61
C GLU A 443 7.61 -25.40 9.66
N VAL A 444 8.29 -24.39 9.08
CA VAL A 444 7.67 -23.41 8.18
C VAL A 444 7.09 -24.09 6.95
N LEU A 445 7.89 -24.94 6.28
CA LEU A 445 7.48 -25.64 5.07
C LEU A 445 6.40 -26.68 5.34
N PHE A 446 6.51 -27.45 6.42
CA PHE A 446 5.50 -28.43 6.79
C PHE A 446 4.12 -27.76 7.05
N ARG A 447 4.10 -26.64 7.79
CA ARG A 447 2.87 -25.84 8.00
C ARG A 447 2.33 -25.26 6.70
N ARG A 448 3.19 -24.86 5.77
CA ARG A 448 2.77 -24.41 4.43
C ARG A 448 2.14 -25.55 3.64
N PHE A 449 2.77 -26.72 3.61
CA PHE A 449 2.29 -27.90 2.89
C PHE A 449 0.96 -28.42 3.44
N LEU A 450 0.81 -28.50 4.75
CA LEU A 450 -0.47 -28.85 5.37
C LEU A 450 -1.59 -27.86 4.98
N ARG A 451 -1.26 -26.59 4.90
CA ARG A 451 -2.22 -25.57 4.48
C ARG A 451 -2.62 -25.71 3.01
N LEU A 452 -1.70 -26.11 2.13
CA LEU A 452 -2.01 -26.40 0.73
C LEU A 452 -2.94 -27.61 0.60
N LYS A 453 -2.73 -28.65 1.41
CA LYS A 453 -3.54 -29.87 1.40
C LYS A 453 -4.96 -29.66 1.95
N ASN A 454 -5.13 -28.88 3.00
CA ASN A 454 -6.40 -28.70 3.71
C ASN A 454 -7.36 -27.68 3.06
N LYS A 455 -6.94 -26.96 2.01
CA LYS A 455 -7.81 -26.00 1.30
C LYS A 455 -8.51 -26.66 0.12
N SER A 456 -9.78 -26.97 0.30
CA SER A 456 -10.70 -27.35 -0.77
C SER A 456 -11.16 -26.18 -1.65
N ASN A 457 -10.92 -24.92 -1.28
CA ASN A 457 -11.26 -23.71 -2.06
C ASN A 457 -10.29 -22.55 -1.80
N ASN A 458 -9.49 -22.25 -2.82
CA ASN A 458 -9.12 -20.95 -3.41
C ASN A 458 -8.42 -19.83 -2.66
N ASP A 459 -7.58 -19.22 -3.34
CA ASP A 459 -6.84 -17.98 -3.52
C ASP A 459 -5.32 -18.14 -3.42
N GLU A 460 -4.81 -19.23 -2.88
CA GLU A 460 -3.38 -19.51 -2.86
C GLU A 460 -3.13 -20.80 -3.66
N GLY A 461 -2.92 -20.69 -4.97
CA GLY A 461 -2.55 -21.81 -5.82
C GLY A 461 -1.31 -22.57 -5.33
N PHE A 462 -1.14 -23.83 -5.78
CA PHE A 462 0.09 -24.57 -5.58
C PHE A 462 1.25 -23.81 -6.23
N PRO A 463 2.43 -23.70 -5.57
CA PRO A 463 3.62 -23.16 -6.20
C PRO A 463 4.17 -24.15 -7.24
N ASP A 464 4.66 -23.62 -8.36
CA ASP A 464 5.38 -24.39 -9.37
C ASP A 464 6.85 -24.57 -8.96
N LEU A 465 7.39 -23.62 -8.19
CA LEU A 465 8.76 -23.64 -7.71
C LEU A 465 8.83 -23.07 -6.29
N ILE A 466 9.50 -23.79 -5.41
CA ILE A 466 9.90 -23.31 -4.09
C ILE A 466 11.41 -23.05 -4.08
N ILE A 467 11.80 -21.88 -3.57
CA ILE A 467 13.18 -21.46 -3.40
C ILE A 467 13.46 -21.25 -1.91
N ILE A 468 14.54 -21.81 -1.42
CA ILE A 468 14.99 -21.70 -0.03
C ILE A 468 16.29 -20.90 0.00
N ASP A 469 16.34 -19.82 0.78
CA ASP A 469 17.60 -19.13 1.08
C ASP A 469 18.39 -19.97 2.09
N GLY A 470 19.28 -20.81 1.56
CA GLY A 470 20.05 -21.74 2.38
C GLY A 470 20.78 -22.83 1.61
N GLY A 471 21.47 -23.70 2.33
CA GLY A 471 22.28 -24.77 1.77
C GLY A 471 21.56 -26.12 1.63
N LYS A 472 22.34 -27.15 1.28
CA LYS A 472 21.85 -28.54 1.12
C LYS A 472 21.09 -29.08 2.34
N GLY A 473 21.51 -28.72 3.56
CA GLY A 473 20.84 -29.17 4.78
C GLY A 473 19.39 -28.65 4.90
N GLN A 474 19.15 -27.40 4.58
CA GLN A 474 17.79 -26.81 4.58
C GLN A 474 16.95 -27.42 3.43
N LEU A 475 17.56 -27.72 2.27
CA LEU A 475 16.88 -28.43 1.19
C LEU A 475 16.45 -29.85 1.60
N SER A 476 17.28 -30.56 2.34
CA SER A 476 16.96 -31.88 2.90
C SER A 476 15.76 -31.81 3.87
N MET A 477 15.69 -30.76 4.70
CA MET A 477 14.56 -30.56 5.59
C MET A 477 13.26 -30.25 4.82
N ALA A 478 13.35 -29.48 3.73
CA ALA A 478 12.23 -29.25 2.84
C ALA A 478 11.69 -30.54 2.21
N LYS A 479 12.58 -31.42 1.76
CA LYS A 479 12.22 -32.75 1.24
C LYS A 479 11.48 -33.57 2.30
N LYS A 480 12.00 -33.66 3.52
CA LYS A 480 11.33 -34.34 4.64
C LYS A 480 9.94 -33.76 4.95
N ALA A 481 9.81 -32.43 4.94
CA ALA A 481 8.54 -31.78 5.16
C ALA A 481 7.51 -32.09 4.06
N MET A 482 7.95 -32.14 2.81
CA MET A 482 7.15 -32.47 1.63
C MET A 482 6.65 -33.91 1.68
N GLU A 483 7.56 -34.86 1.98
CA GLU A 483 7.26 -36.30 2.13
C GLU A 483 6.23 -36.52 3.25
N LYS A 484 6.45 -35.94 4.43
CA LYS A 484 5.51 -36.05 5.57
C LYS A 484 4.14 -35.44 5.29
N ALA A 485 4.06 -34.42 4.44
CA ALA A 485 2.81 -33.84 4.00
C ALA A 485 2.13 -34.60 2.85
N ASN A 486 2.78 -35.61 2.28
CA ASN A 486 2.34 -36.36 1.10
C ASN A 486 2.07 -35.43 -0.11
N ILE A 487 3.04 -34.57 -0.45
CA ILE A 487 3.02 -33.70 -1.62
C ILE A 487 4.21 -34.12 -2.52
N SER A 488 3.96 -34.39 -3.81
CA SER A 488 4.98 -34.92 -4.72
C SER A 488 5.25 -34.10 -5.99
N LYS A 489 4.48 -33.01 -6.21
CA LYS A 489 4.47 -32.30 -7.51
C LYS A 489 5.07 -30.88 -7.47
N ILE A 490 5.90 -30.55 -6.49
CA ILE A 490 6.48 -29.21 -6.36
C ILE A 490 7.99 -29.30 -6.54
N GLU A 491 8.54 -28.54 -7.48
CA GLU A 491 10.00 -28.40 -7.60
C GLU A 491 10.54 -27.53 -6.45
N ILE A 492 11.59 -28.02 -5.78
CA ILE A 492 12.23 -27.31 -4.66
C ILE A 492 13.72 -27.18 -4.93
N ILE A 493 14.24 -25.98 -4.80
CA ILE A 493 15.66 -25.66 -4.85
C ILE A 493 16.09 -24.88 -3.61
N SER A 494 17.38 -24.94 -3.29
CA SER A 494 17.97 -24.02 -2.34
C SER A 494 19.15 -23.26 -2.96
N ILE A 495 19.39 -22.06 -2.46
CA ILE A 495 20.44 -21.17 -2.95
C ILE A 495 21.35 -20.86 -1.78
N SER A 496 22.62 -21.27 -1.88
CA SER A 496 23.66 -20.93 -0.91
C SER A 496 24.70 -19.99 -1.51
N LYS A 497 25.35 -19.20 -0.65
CA LYS A 497 26.55 -18.46 -1.04
C LYS A 497 27.71 -19.43 -1.21
N GLY A 498 28.53 -19.24 -2.27
CA GLY A 498 29.73 -20.04 -2.48
C GLY A 498 30.76 -19.88 -1.34
N GLU A 499 31.80 -20.70 -1.36
CA GLU A 499 32.80 -20.86 -0.28
C GLU A 499 33.44 -19.55 0.19
N ASN A 500 33.60 -18.57 -0.67
CA ASN A 500 34.19 -17.25 -0.35
C ASN A 500 33.18 -16.18 0.09
N ARG A 501 31.90 -16.51 0.32
CA ARG A 501 30.82 -15.59 0.69
C ARG A 501 30.67 -14.34 -0.21
N ASN A 502 31.29 -14.32 -1.39
CA ASN A 502 31.21 -13.22 -2.34
C ASN A 502 29.94 -13.33 -3.19
N ASP A 503 29.27 -12.19 -3.42
CA ASP A 503 28.13 -12.12 -4.33
C ASP A 503 28.55 -12.51 -5.76
N GLY A 504 27.75 -13.37 -6.40
CA GLY A 504 27.97 -13.84 -7.76
C GLY A 504 28.59 -15.24 -7.89
N ASN A 505 28.80 -15.95 -6.79
CA ASN A 505 29.21 -17.36 -6.74
C ASN A 505 28.17 -18.22 -6.02
N GLU A 506 26.89 -17.92 -6.22
CA GLU A 506 25.81 -18.70 -5.62
C GLU A 506 25.74 -20.10 -6.24
N ILE A 507 25.49 -21.08 -5.37
CA ILE A 507 25.30 -22.47 -5.73
C ILE A 507 23.82 -22.82 -5.56
N ILE A 508 23.22 -23.30 -6.63
CA ILE A 508 21.85 -23.80 -6.62
C ILE A 508 21.87 -25.30 -6.37
N HIS A 509 21.24 -25.71 -5.29
CA HIS A 509 21.08 -27.14 -4.98
C HIS A 509 19.67 -27.58 -5.35
N THR A 510 19.58 -28.72 -6.01
CA THR A 510 18.34 -29.38 -6.43
C THR A 510 18.18 -30.72 -5.71
N LEU A 511 16.95 -31.24 -5.61
CA LEU A 511 16.70 -32.51 -4.91
C LEU A 511 17.23 -33.74 -5.66
N ASN A 512 17.15 -33.71 -6.99
CA ASN A 512 17.36 -34.91 -7.83
C ASN A 512 18.46 -34.73 -8.90
N LYS A 513 19.16 -33.57 -8.92
CA LYS A 513 20.19 -33.23 -9.90
C LYS A 513 21.42 -32.70 -9.19
N GLU A 514 22.54 -32.66 -9.88
CA GLU A 514 23.77 -32.05 -9.38
C GLU A 514 23.57 -30.52 -9.12
N SER A 515 24.37 -30.01 -8.20
CA SER A 515 24.34 -28.58 -7.88
C SER A 515 24.79 -27.75 -9.09
N ILE A 516 24.06 -26.67 -9.37
CA ILE A 516 24.29 -25.79 -10.52
C ILE A 516 25.03 -24.54 -10.04
N VAL A 517 26.17 -24.24 -10.66
CA VAL A 517 26.89 -22.98 -10.46
C VAL A 517 26.66 -22.10 -11.68
N LEU A 518 26.09 -20.94 -11.49
CA LEU A 518 25.81 -20.00 -12.56
C LEU A 518 26.98 -19.03 -12.78
N ARG A 519 27.20 -18.66 -14.04
CA ARG A 519 28.16 -17.59 -14.37
C ARG A 519 27.64 -16.25 -13.83
N LYS A 520 28.55 -15.37 -13.42
CA LYS A 520 28.20 -14.02 -12.92
C LYS A 520 27.38 -13.18 -13.89
N SER A 521 27.46 -13.45 -15.19
CA SER A 521 26.70 -12.74 -16.23
C SER A 521 25.34 -13.40 -16.55
N ASP A 522 24.96 -14.50 -15.87
CA ASP A 522 23.71 -15.20 -16.16
C ASP A 522 22.49 -14.38 -15.69
N PRO A 523 21.53 -14.09 -16.57
CA PRO A 523 20.31 -13.37 -16.19
C PRO A 523 19.48 -14.10 -15.12
N SER A 524 19.55 -15.43 -15.08
CA SER A 524 18.85 -16.25 -14.08
C SER A 524 19.43 -16.03 -12.70
N LEU A 525 20.75 -15.85 -12.58
CA LEU A 525 21.41 -15.53 -11.32
C LEU A 525 20.90 -14.21 -10.73
N PHE A 526 20.88 -13.14 -11.51
CA PHE A 526 20.35 -11.84 -11.07
C PHE A 526 18.89 -11.92 -10.64
N TYR A 527 18.09 -12.72 -11.35
CA TYR A 527 16.68 -12.90 -10.99
C TYR A 527 16.53 -13.64 -9.67
N LEU A 528 17.30 -14.72 -9.45
CA LEU A 528 17.31 -15.48 -8.20
C LEU A 528 17.81 -14.65 -7.02
N GLN A 529 18.88 -13.88 -7.20
CA GLN A 529 19.38 -12.93 -6.19
C GLN A 529 18.30 -11.93 -5.80
N ARG A 530 17.60 -11.34 -6.78
CA ARG A 530 16.51 -10.41 -6.52
C ARG A 530 15.37 -11.03 -5.73
N LEU A 531 15.03 -12.29 -5.99
CA LEU A 531 14.01 -13.02 -5.24
C LEU A 531 14.47 -13.26 -3.79
N ARG A 532 15.69 -13.71 -3.60
CA ARG A 532 16.32 -13.91 -2.29
C ARG A 532 16.38 -12.63 -1.48
N ASP A 533 16.88 -11.55 -2.07
CA ASP A 533 17.02 -10.25 -1.41
C ASP A 533 15.66 -9.68 -0.97
N GLU A 534 14.60 -9.89 -1.73
CA GLU A 534 13.24 -9.49 -1.32
C GLU A 534 12.73 -10.35 -0.15
N ALA A 535 13.01 -11.67 -0.12
CA ALA A 535 12.68 -12.54 1.00
C ALA A 535 13.41 -12.08 2.27
N HIS A 536 14.71 -11.86 2.17
CA HIS A 536 15.54 -11.36 3.25
C HIS A 536 15.10 -9.97 3.76
N ARG A 537 14.81 -9.05 2.83
CA ARG A 537 14.25 -7.72 3.18
C ARG A 537 12.93 -7.84 3.93
N PHE A 538 12.06 -8.77 3.53
CA PHE A 538 10.76 -9.00 4.18
C PHE A 538 10.93 -9.63 5.57
N ALA A 539 11.86 -10.56 5.73
CA ALA A 539 12.22 -11.17 7.00
C ALA A 539 12.77 -10.12 8.00
N ILE A 540 13.79 -9.33 7.62
CA ILE A 540 14.39 -8.28 8.47
C ILE A 540 13.40 -7.17 8.82
N GLY A 541 12.54 -6.75 7.89
CA GLY A 541 11.55 -5.71 8.13
C GLY A 541 10.60 -6.02 9.29
N THR A 542 10.43 -7.32 9.59
CA THR A 542 9.63 -7.83 10.70
C THR A 542 10.31 -7.63 12.04
N HIS A 543 11.61 -7.88 12.11
CA HIS A 543 12.37 -7.71 13.35
C HIS A 543 12.39 -6.25 13.81
N ARG A 544 12.52 -5.30 12.86
CA ARG A 544 12.43 -3.87 13.20
C ARG A 544 11.06 -3.49 13.77
N GLN A 545 9.97 -4.06 13.23
CA GLN A 545 8.62 -3.80 13.74
C GLN A 545 8.37 -4.45 15.11
N LYS A 546 8.85 -5.69 15.32
CA LYS A 546 8.76 -6.38 16.61
C LYS A 546 9.64 -5.68 17.66
N ARG A 547 10.87 -5.29 17.31
CA ARG A 547 11.77 -4.52 18.19
C ARG A 547 11.16 -3.18 18.59
N ASN A 548 10.54 -2.43 17.66
CA ASN A 548 9.85 -1.19 18.00
C ASN A 548 8.64 -1.40 18.92
N LYS A 549 7.97 -2.54 18.85
CA LYS A 549 6.90 -2.91 19.79
C LYS A 549 7.45 -3.38 21.13
N SER A 550 8.57 -4.11 21.16
CA SER A 550 9.20 -4.58 22.39
C SER A 550 10.00 -3.49 23.13
N ILE A 551 10.45 -2.43 22.43
CA ILE A 551 11.07 -1.24 23.07
C ILE A 551 10.07 -0.50 23.97
N HIS A 552 8.77 -0.65 23.75
CA HIS A 552 7.71 -0.13 24.64
C HIS A 552 7.30 -1.10 25.74
N PHE A 553 7.82 -2.33 25.74
CA PHE A 553 7.54 -3.34 26.75
C PHE A 553 8.67 -3.35 27.79
N ASN A 554 8.38 -2.86 28.98
CA ASN A 554 9.30 -2.94 30.10
C ASN A 554 8.74 -3.94 31.12
N PRO A 555 9.46 -5.03 31.46
CA PRO A 555 9.00 -6.04 32.41
C PRO A 555 8.51 -5.46 33.74
N LEU A 556 9.03 -4.30 34.16
CA LEU A 556 8.60 -3.59 35.35
C LEU A 556 7.16 -3.06 35.30
N ASP A 557 6.55 -2.97 34.09
CA ASP A 557 5.16 -2.53 33.92
C ASP A 557 4.12 -3.61 34.31
N GLU A 558 4.53 -4.87 34.40
CA GLU A 558 3.67 -6.00 34.76
C GLU A 558 3.68 -6.32 36.26
N ILE A 559 4.62 -5.72 37.02
CA ILE A 559 4.72 -5.99 38.44
C ILE A 559 3.66 -5.19 39.23
N PRO A 560 2.72 -5.86 39.93
CA PRO A 560 1.71 -5.17 40.70
C PRO A 560 2.33 -4.20 41.72
N GLY A 561 1.85 -2.95 41.71
CA GLY A 561 2.37 -1.91 42.59
C GLY A 561 3.52 -1.05 42.03
N ILE A 562 4.03 -1.34 40.81
CA ILE A 562 5.01 -0.48 40.14
C ILE A 562 4.31 0.45 39.16
N GLY A 563 4.04 1.67 39.59
CA GLY A 563 3.58 2.75 38.70
C GLY A 563 4.77 3.49 38.06
N SER A 564 4.45 4.45 37.18
CA SER A 564 5.45 5.20 36.38
C SER A 564 6.56 5.87 37.21
N LYS A 565 6.25 6.35 38.41
CA LYS A 565 7.22 6.98 39.32
C LYS A 565 8.22 5.95 39.85
N ARG A 566 7.74 4.87 40.48
CA ARG A 566 8.57 3.79 41.02
C ARG A 566 9.42 3.09 39.98
N LYS A 567 8.86 2.88 38.77
CA LYS A 567 9.62 2.37 37.61
C LYS A 567 10.78 3.28 37.25
N LYS A 568 10.55 4.60 37.19
CA LYS A 568 11.60 5.58 36.90
C LYS A 568 12.69 5.56 37.96
N ASP A 569 12.34 5.47 39.24
CA ASP A 569 13.28 5.46 40.35
C ASP A 569 14.11 4.17 40.35
N LEU A 570 13.51 3.01 40.10
CA LEU A 570 14.21 1.74 39.89
C LEU A 570 15.17 1.78 38.69
N LEU A 571 14.73 2.34 37.57
CA LEU A 571 15.57 2.45 36.35
C LEU A 571 16.72 3.46 36.56
N ASN A 572 16.51 4.51 37.34
CA ASN A 572 17.57 5.46 37.70
C ASN A 572 18.59 4.83 38.62
N ALA A 573 18.16 4.00 39.58
CA ALA A 573 19.05 3.33 40.52
C ALA A 573 19.86 2.19 39.89
N PHE A 574 19.22 1.37 39.06
CA PHE A 574 19.83 0.15 38.50
C PHE A 574 20.18 0.22 37.00
N GLY A 575 19.81 1.29 36.30
CA GLY A 575 20.11 1.52 34.89
C GLY A 575 19.26 0.71 33.89
N SER A 576 18.77 -0.48 34.24
CA SER A 576 17.95 -1.31 33.37
C SER A 576 17.05 -2.29 34.12
N ALA A 577 15.92 -2.73 33.51
CA ALA A 577 15.07 -3.77 34.10
C ALA A 577 15.82 -5.10 34.32
N LYS A 578 16.81 -5.40 33.47
CA LYS A 578 17.71 -6.56 33.65
C LYS A 578 18.61 -6.45 34.85
N SER A 579 19.03 -5.26 35.22
CA SER A 579 19.80 -5.04 36.46
C SER A 579 18.90 -5.13 37.69
N VAL A 580 17.66 -4.63 37.59
CA VAL A 580 16.63 -4.78 38.65
C VAL A 580 16.33 -6.25 38.92
N SER A 581 16.24 -7.10 37.86
CA SER A 581 15.98 -8.55 38.04
C SER A 581 17.09 -9.31 38.74
N LYS A 582 18.31 -8.76 38.80
CA LYS A 582 19.48 -9.36 39.48
C LYS A 582 19.74 -8.78 40.88
N ALA A 583 19.04 -7.71 41.22
CA ALA A 583 19.25 -7.02 42.49
C ALA A 583 18.65 -7.80 43.66
N LYS A 584 19.33 -7.76 44.83
CA LYS A 584 18.85 -8.38 46.05
C LYS A 584 17.73 -7.54 46.69
N ILE A 585 16.88 -8.19 47.48
CA ILE A 585 15.74 -7.54 48.15
C ILE A 585 16.18 -6.31 48.96
N LYS A 586 17.34 -6.37 49.60
CA LYS A 586 17.90 -5.25 50.37
C LYS A 586 18.21 -4.05 49.47
N GLU A 587 18.84 -4.28 48.34
CA GLU A 587 19.18 -3.23 47.36
C GLU A 587 17.93 -2.60 46.73
N LEU A 588 16.91 -3.42 46.47
CA LEU A 588 15.63 -2.94 45.96
C LEU A 588 14.88 -2.07 46.94
N SER A 589 14.97 -2.40 48.26
CA SER A 589 14.31 -1.63 49.32
C SER A 589 15.00 -0.31 49.65
N GLU A 590 16.24 -0.07 49.18
CA GLU A 590 16.98 1.19 49.31
C GLU A 590 16.54 2.24 48.31
N VAL A 591 15.74 1.86 47.29
CA VAL A 591 15.23 2.79 46.27
C VAL A 591 14.02 3.56 46.82
N ASP A 592 14.03 4.86 46.63
CA ASP A 592 12.99 5.75 47.13
C ASP A 592 11.59 5.34 46.65
N GLY A 593 10.63 5.20 47.56
CA GLY A 593 9.26 4.75 47.25
C GLY A 593 9.06 3.24 47.11
N ILE A 594 10.09 2.40 47.35
CA ILE A 594 10.00 0.94 47.36
C ILE A 594 10.01 0.41 48.80
N SER A 595 8.87 -0.09 49.27
CA SER A 595 8.78 -0.72 50.60
C SER A 595 9.38 -2.13 50.57
N LYS A 596 9.74 -2.68 51.75
CA LYS A 596 10.25 -4.06 51.86
C LYS A 596 9.32 -5.10 51.24
N ASN A 597 8.00 -4.96 51.41
CA ASN A 597 7.03 -5.85 50.80
C ASN A 597 7.03 -5.74 49.27
N LEU A 598 7.14 -4.53 48.71
CA LEU A 598 7.21 -4.33 47.28
C LEU A 598 8.54 -4.83 46.69
N ALA A 599 9.66 -4.67 47.41
CA ALA A 599 10.94 -5.23 47.01
C ALA A 599 10.91 -6.77 46.97
N GLN A 600 10.23 -7.41 47.92
CA GLN A 600 9.98 -8.85 47.91
C GLN A 600 9.13 -9.28 46.72
N ASN A 601 8.07 -8.53 46.40
CA ASN A 601 7.21 -8.81 45.23
C ASN A 601 7.98 -8.67 43.91
N ILE A 602 8.84 -7.64 43.77
CA ILE A 602 9.69 -7.47 42.59
C ILE A 602 10.65 -8.66 42.43
N TYR A 603 11.29 -9.07 43.53
CA TYR A 603 12.22 -10.18 43.52
C TYR A 603 11.54 -11.50 43.18
N ASN A 604 10.39 -11.80 43.80
CA ASN A 604 9.62 -13.01 43.49
C ASN A 604 9.14 -13.05 42.06
N TRP A 605 8.61 -11.94 41.55
CA TRP A 605 8.11 -11.85 40.15
C TRP A 605 9.18 -12.18 39.11
N PHE A 606 10.42 -11.72 39.32
CA PHE A 606 11.52 -12.05 38.42
C PHE A 606 12.06 -13.48 38.59
N ASN A 607 11.92 -14.08 39.78
CA ASN A 607 12.38 -15.45 40.04
C ASN A 607 11.32 -16.53 39.72
N GLU A 608 10.03 -16.18 39.67
CA GLU A 608 8.94 -17.08 39.20
C GLU A 608 8.88 -17.18 37.66
N LEU A 609 9.56 -16.29 36.93
CA LEU A 609 9.64 -16.29 35.47
C LEU A 609 10.89 -17.01 34.93
N ASN A 610 11.81 -17.46 35.78
CA ASN A 610 12.98 -18.29 35.45
C ASN A 610 12.77 -19.72 35.91
#